data_6fb87bc0bba60950a34a8353b7ec3900
#
_entry.id   6fb87bc0bba60950a34a8353b7ec3900
#
_cell.length_a   1.000
_cell.length_b   1.000
_cell.length_c   1.000
_cell.angle_alpha   90.00
_cell.angle_beta   90.00
_cell.angle_gamma   90.00
#
_symmetry.space_group_name_H-M   'P 1'
#
loop_
_entity.id
_entity.type
_entity.pdbx_description
1 polymer ?
#
loop_
_entity_poly.entity_id
_entity_poly.type
_entity_poly.pdbx_seq_one_letter_code
_entity_poly.pdbx_strand_id
1 'polypeptide(L)'
;MEKVITDARDRAEKTREPPSTIINKCIEKMSVAGMAQLPNRQAMRKIIRRKRDKVNQVPDNPRSIQELQLPHEYMIYKPTPETEENFCLKDSGTNNERIIIFGRESWLEHMATSTTWYADGTFAVAPQLFYQVYIIMIRKNDGVHPVLYALLQNKQYATYMRMFAMVNEMIANAGPAIINCDFERAAFTAMKDSFPNVEVGGCLFHLSQNVLKQLSGFGLMCLYKSNPDFALHAKMITALFFVPVDDLDRVESLVSNKKYLFFVGCRSRHEKRLKYFGFYLHVYNDHRGL
;
A
#
# COMPACT_ATOMS: atom_id res chain seq x y z
N MET A 1 38.11 16.50 0.80
CA MET A 1 37.04 15.82 1.56
C MET A 1 36.09 16.82 2.22
N GLU A 2 36.55 17.71 3.05
CA GLU A 2 35.73 18.67 3.81
C GLU A 2 34.86 19.56 2.90
N LYS A 3 35.44 20.10 1.82
CA LYS A 3 34.71 20.90 0.82
C LYS A 3 33.51 20.17 0.24
N VAL A 4 33.65 18.89 -0.11
CA VAL A 4 32.52 18.09 -0.70
C VAL A 4 31.41 17.84 0.32
N ILE A 5 31.77 17.62 1.60
CA ILE A 5 30.78 17.46 2.67
C ILE A 5 30.04 18.77 2.92
N THR A 6 30.76 19.89 2.85
CA THR A 6 30.19 21.24 2.99
C THR A 6 29.26 21.52 1.82
N ASP A 7 29.69 21.29 0.59
CA ASP A 7 28.84 21.45 -0.61
C ASP A 7 27.58 20.60 -0.55
N ALA A 8 27.71 19.35 -0.04
CA ALA A 8 26.56 18.47 0.14
C ALA A 8 25.58 18.98 1.21
N ARG A 9 26.08 19.58 2.31
CA ARG A 9 25.25 20.19 3.35
C ARG A 9 24.55 21.45 2.85
N ASP A 10 25.24 22.33 2.15
CA ASP A 10 24.70 23.58 1.59
C ASP A 10 23.61 23.28 0.56
N ARG A 11 23.86 22.26 -0.27
CA ARG A 11 22.89 21.81 -1.26
C ARG A 11 21.67 21.14 -0.62
N ALA A 12 21.89 20.38 0.46
CA ALA A 12 20.82 19.77 1.24
C ALA A 12 19.88 20.82 1.87
N GLU A 13 20.42 21.95 2.28
CA GLU A 13 19.69 23.07 2.84
C GLU A 13 18.88 23.84 1.79
N LYS A 14 19.50 24.08 0.63
CA LYS A 14 18.94 24.93 -0.43
C LYS A 14 18.01 24.21 -1.41
N THR A 15 18.03 22.87 -1.44
CA THR A 15 17.28 22.10 -2.45
C THR A 15 16.54 20.91 -1.83
N ARG A 16 15.48 20.46 -2.49
CA ARG A 16 14.78 19.20 -2.18
C ARG A 16 15.25 18.02 -3.04
N GLU A 17 16.38 18.14 -3.72
CA GLU A 17 16.93 17.06 -4.56
C GLU A 17 17.13 15.77 -3.76
N PRO A 18 16.90 14.59 -4.36
CA PRO A 18 17.20 13.31 -3.72
C PRO A 18 18.66 13.25 -3.21
N PRO A 19 18.93 12.64 -2.05
CA PRO A 19 20.31 12.53 -1.53
C PRO A 19 21.30 11.90 -2.52
N SER A 20 20.84 10.94 -3.34
CA SER A 20 21.65 10.33 -4.40
C SER A 20 22.10 11.35 -5.45
N THR A 21 21.21 12.26 -5.84
CA THR A 21 21.49 13.33 -6.82
C THR A 21 22.48 14.32 -6.25
N ILE A 22 22.30 14.75 -4.99
CA ILE A 22 23.24 15.64 -4.30
C ILE A 22 24.64 15.00 -4.26
N ILE A 23 24.75 13.75 -3.80
CA ILE A 23 26.03 13.03 -3.72
C ILE A 23 26.68 12.96 -5.09
N ASN A 24 25.96 12.53 -6.13
CA ASN A 24 26.50 12.41 -7.48
C ASN A 24 27.06 13.75 -8.00
N LYS A 25 26.32 14.85 -7.83
CA LYS A 25 26.75 16.18 -8.25
C LYS A 25 27.97 16.68 -7.47
N CYS A 26 28.09 16.35 -6.19
CA CYS A 26 29.26 16.74 -5.37
C CYS A 26 30.53 15.96 -5.72
N ILE A 27 30.40 14.72 -6.22
CA ILE A 27 31.55 13.87 -6.59
C ILE A 27 31.91 13.94 -8.08
N GLU A 28 31.08 14.53 -8.93
CA GLU A 28 31.22 14.54 -10.39
C GLU A 28 32.59 15.04 -10.88
N LYS A 29 33.17 16.01 -10.18
CA LYS A 29 34.47 16.65 -10.53
C LYS A 29 35.65 16.13 -9.71
N MET A 30 35.45 15.02 -8.95
CA MET A 30 36.50 14.47 -8.10
C MET A 30 37.37 13.44 -8.82
N SER A 31 38.66 13.39 -8.45
CA SER A 31 39.49 12.27 -8.84
C SER A 31 39.13 10.99 -8.10
N VAL A 32 39.47 9.83 -8.65
CA VAL A 32 39.25 8.51 -8.03
C VAL A 32 39.89 8.43 -6.63
N ALA A 33 41.10 8.96 -6.47
CA ALA A 33 41.78 9.01 -5.19
C ALA A 33 41.04 9.89 -4.17
N GLY A 34 40.44 10.99 -4.61
CA GLY A 34 39.58 11.84 -3.78
C GLY A 34 38.31 11.16 -3.34
N MET A 35 37.65 10.40 -4.25
CA MET A 35 36.44 9.63 -3.94
C MET A 35 36.69 8.54 -2.90
N ALA A 36 37.86 7.89 -2.91
CA ALA A 36 38.24 6.87 -1.93
C ALA A 36 38.35 7.39 -0.49
N GLN A 37 38.54 8.70 -0.32
CA GLN A 37 38.63 9.34 1.01
C GLN A 37 37.27 9.79 1.55
N LEU A 38 36.20 9.72 0.74
CA LEU A 38 34.89 10.13 1.19
C LEU A 38 34.23 9.07 2.09
N PRO A 39 33.38 9.49 3.02
CA PRO A 39 32.49 8.56 3.70
C PRO A 39 31.67 7.76 2.69
N ASN A 40 31.32 6.52 3.03
CA ASN A 40 30.48 5.70 2.17
C ASN A 40 29.13 6.39 1.88
N ARG A 41 28.44 5.95 0.81
CA ARG A 41 27.18 6.57 0.37
C ARG A 41 26.11 6.60 1.46
N GLN A 42 26.07 5.62 2.36
CA GLN A 42 25.11 5.61 3.48
C GLN A 42 25.44 6.71 4.51
N ALA A 43 26.71 6.91 4.84
CA ALA A 43 27.14 7.98 5.72
C ALA A 43 26.85 9.37 5.11
N MET A 44 27.12 9.55 3.81
CA MET A 44 26.77 10.78 3.09
C MET A 44 25.25 11.06 3.11
N ARG A 45 24.41 10.04 2.90
CA ARG A 45 22.95 10.18 3.03
C ARG A 45 22.55 10.61 4.43
N LYS A 46 23.18 10.04 5.49
CA LYS A 46 22.92 10.44 6.88
C LYS A 46 23.31 11.90 7.13
N ILE A 47 24.44 12.37 6.58
CA ILE A 47 24.88 13.78 6.69
C ILE A 47 23.83 14.71 6.06
N ILE A 48 23.39 14.42 4.85
CA ILE A 48 22.35 15.19 4.14
C ILE A 48 21.06 15.21 4.93
N ARG A 49 20.61 14.06 5.41
CA ARG A 49 19.37 13.93 6.21
C ARG A 49 19.47 14.76 7.49
N ARG A 50 20.54 14.59 8.28
CA ARG A 50 20.73 15.35 9.53
C ARG A 50 20.75 16.86 9.31
N LYS A 51 21.33 17.34 8.18
CA LYS A 51 21.31 18.76 7.86
C LYS A 51 19.89 19.23 7.58
N ARG A 52 19.11 18.46 6.81
CA ARG A 52 17.69 18.77 6.52
C ARG A 52 16.85 18.75 7.78
N ASP A 53 17.00 17.71 8.61
CA ASP A 53 16.26 17.59 9.87
C ASP A 53 16.50 18.81 10.77
N LYS A 54 17.77 19.27 10.83
CA LYS A 54 18.13 20.47 11.60
C LYS A 54 17.56 21.76 11.01
N VAL A 55 17.56 21.91 9.69
CA VAL A 55 17.02 23.11 9.02
C VAL A 55 15.51 23.16 9.10
N ASN A 56 14.86 22.01 8.91
CA ASN A 56 13.40 21.89 8.95
C ASN A 56 12.85 21.84 10.38
N GLN A 57 13.70 21.91 11.40
CA GLN A 57 13.30 21.79 12.81
C GLN A 57 12.37 20.60 13.05
N VAL A 58 12.70 19.46 12.40
CA VAL A 58 11.89 18.23 12.51
C VAL A 58 11.75 17.86 13.98
N PRO A 59 10.52 17.71 14.49
CA PRO A 59 10.29 17.34 15.89
C PRO A 59 10.93 15.97 16.20
N ASP A 60 11.28 15.77 17.46
CA ASP A 60 11.71 14.46 17.93
C ASP A 60 10.60 13.43 17.71
N ASN A 61 10.99 12.20 17.35
CA ASN A 61 10.02 11.13 17.18
C ASN A 61 9.36 10.84 18.54
N PRO A 62 8.02 10.90 18.63
CA PRO A 62 7.30 10.58 19.86
C PRO A 62 7.52 9.11 20.24
N ARG A 63 7.57 8.83 21.52
CA ARG A 63 7.77 7.47 22.06
C ARG A 63 6.47 6.68 22.21
N SER A 64 5.35 7.39 22.27
CA SER A 64 4.01 6.81 22.40
C SER A 64 2.97 7.58 21.59
N ILE A 65 1.82 6.96 21.36
CA ILE A 65 0.68 7.61 20.70
C ILE A 65 0.16 8.80 21.49
N GLN A 66 0.24 8.73 22.82
CA GLN A 66 -0.23 9.78 23.74
C GLN A 66 0.68 11.03 23.64
N GLU A 67 1.99 10.82 23.43
CA GLU A 67 2.97 11.90 23.27
C GLU A 67 2.94 12.51 21.84
N LEU A 68 2.34 11.81 20.88
CA LEU A 68 2.30 12.29 19.50
C LEU A 68 1.44 13.55 19.37
N GLN A 69 2.11 14.68 19.21
CA GLN A 69 1.50 15.95 18.85
C GLN A 69 1.91 16.31 17.42
N LEU A 70 0.92 16.62 16.60
CA LEU A 70 1.17 17.06 15.23
C LEU A 70 1.40 18.58 15.24
N PRO A 71 2.60 19.09 14.91
CA PRO A 71 2.80 20.51 14.71
C PRO A 71 1.89 21.04 13.61
N HIS A 72 1.42 22.28 13.77
CA HIS A 72 0.48 22.90 12.83
C HIS A 72 0.97 22.87 11.37
N GLU A 73 2.26 23.01 11.14
CA GLU A 73 2.89 22.95 9.82
C GLU A 73 2.71 21.62 9.08
N TYR A 74 2.49 20.51 9.82
CA TYR A 74 2.19 19.18 9.25
C TYR A 74 0.67 18.93 9.08
N MET A 75 -0.16 19.84 9.60
CA MET A 75 -1.62 19.75 9.51
C MET A 75 -2.18 20.50 8.30
N ILE A 76 -1.36 21.32 7.64
CA ILE A 76 -1.75 22.15 6.50
C ILE A 76 -0.98 21.77 5.25
N TYR A 77 -1.57 21.95 4.09
CA TYR A 77 -0.94 21.85 2.78
C TYR A 77 -0.99 23.19 2.05
N LYS A 78 0.13 23.61 1.50
CA LYS A 78 0.27 24.86 0.75
C LYS A 78 0.50 24.54 -0.72
N PRO A 79 -0.56 24.51 -1.54
CA PRO A 79 -0.43 24.31 -2.99
C PRO A 79 0.33 25.45 -3.68
N THR A 80 0.17 26.67 -3.19
CA THR A 80 0.94 27.86 -3.59
C THR A 80 1.42 28.62 -2.35
N PRO A 81 2.34 29.58 -2.45
CA PRO A 81 2.75 30.40 -1.31
C PRO A 81 1.60 31.17 -0.65
N GLU A 82 0.55 31.50 -1.41
CA GLU A 82 -0.56 32.36 -0.99
C GLU A 82 -1.78 31.56 -0.52
N THR A 83 -1.83 30.24 -0.78
CA THR A 83 -3.00 29.42 -0.46
C THR A 83 -2.61 28.28 0.46
N GLU A 84 -3.46 27.99 1.41
CA GLU A 84 -3.34 26.83 2.30
C GLU A 84 -4.69 26.13 2.47
N GLU A 85 -4.64 24.83 2.71
CA GLU A 85 -5.80 23.99 3.01
C GLU A 85 -5.46 22.99 4.11
N ASN A 86 -6.46 22.46 4.81
CA ASN A 86 -6.27 21.40 5.77
C ASN A 86 -5.71 20.13 5.08
N PHE A 87 -4.68 19.56 5.69
CA PHE A 87 -4.08 18.29 5.27
C PHE A 87 -4.32 17.19 6.31
N CYS A 88 -4.32 17.51 7.62
CA CYS A 88 -4.83 16.60 8.64
C CYS A 88 -6.35 16.78 8.73
N LEU A 89 -7.09 15.93 8.04
CA LEU A 89 -8.54 16.06 7.89
C LEU A 89 -9.31 15.55 9.12
N LYS A 90 -8.81 14.50 9.76
CA LYS A 90 -9.41 13.90 10.96
C LYS A 90 -8.34 13.28 11.85
N ASP A 91 -8.54 13.41 13.15
CA ASP A 91 -7.76 12.76 14.19
C ASP A 91 -8.70 12.25 15.28
N SER A 92 -8.68 10.97 15.58
CA SER A 92 -9.56 10.37 16.59
C SER A 92 -9.13 10.64 18.05
N GLY A 93 -8.06 11.40 18.24
CA GLY A 93 -7.51 11.73 19.56
C GLY A 93 -6.50 10.73 20.11
N THR A 94 -6.01 11.00 21.32
CA THR A 94 -4.84 10.34 21.93
C THR A 94 -5.12 9.00 22.61
N ASN A 95 -6.26 8.37 22.37
CA ASN A 95 -6.57 7.05 22.90
C ASN A 95 -5.70 5.95 22.24
N ASN A 96 -5.69 4.73 22.81
CA ASN A 96 -4.80 3.65 22.42
C ASN A 96 -5.00 3.12 20.98
N GLU A 97 -6.06 3.54 20.30
CA GLU A 97 -6.34 3.15 18.92
C GLU A 97 -6.52 4.38 18.02
N ARG A 98 -5.61 5.33 18.16
CA ARG A 98 -5.64 6.58 17.41
C ARG A 98 -5.60 6.32 15.90
N ILE A 99 -6.48 6.99 15.18
CA ILE A 99 -6.54 7.03 13.74
C ILE A 99 -6.32 8.48 13.31
N ILE A 100 -5.39 8.70 12.37
CA ILE A 100 -5.14 10.03 11.81
C ILE A 100 -5.33 9.93 10.30
N ILE A 101 -6.17 10.77 9.74
CA ILE A 101 -6.47 10.78 8.30
C ILE A 101 -5.94 12.07 7.70
N PHE A 102 -5.02 11.92 6.77
CA PHE A 102 -4.46 12.99 5.96
C PHE A 102 -5.03 12.96 4.55
N GLY A 103 -5.10 14.12 3.94
CA GLY A 103 -5.53 14.31 2.56
C GLY A 103 -5.78 15.78 2.28
N ARG A 104 -6.02 16.11 1.02
CA ARG A 104 -6.36 17.48 0.66
C ARG A 104 -7.86 17.71 0.81
N GLU A 105 -8.25 18.72 1.58
CA GLU A 105 -9.65 19.07 1.80
C GLU A 105 -10.39 19.34 0.47
N SER A 106 -9.72 20.00 -0.47
CA SER A 106 -10.24 20.29 -1.82
C SER A 106 -10.56 19.03 -2.67
N TRP A 107 -10.09 17.85 -2.27
CA TRP A 107 -10.36 16.59 -2.97
C TRP A 107 -11.51 15.79 -2.38
N LEU A 108 -12.07 16.18 -1.24
CA LEU A 108 -13.20 15.47 -0.61
C LEU A 108 -14.45 15.47 -1.48
N GLU A 109 -14.77 16.59 -2.17
CA GLU A 109 -15.88 16.67 -3.12
C GLU A 109 -15.70 15.68 -4.29
N HIS A 110 -14.48 15.58 -4.81
CA HIS A 110 -14.16 14.61 -5.87
C HIS A 110 -14.29 13.16 -5.38
N MET A 111 -13.93 12.90 -4.12
CA MET A 111 -14.11 11.60 -3.51
C MET A 111 -15.59 11.27 -3.33
N ALA A 112 -16.39 12.21 -2.86
CA ALA A 112 -17.84 12.07 -2.67
C ALA A 112 -18.59 11.76 -3.99
N THR A 113 -18.12 12.32 -5.10
CA THR A 113 -18.74 12.13 -6.43
C THR A 113 -18.17 10.98 -7.25
N SER A 114 -17.04 10.38 -6.80
CA SER A 114 -16.42 9.28 -7.52
C SER A 114 -17.13 7.95 -7.28
N THR A 115 -17.53 7.29 -8.36
CA THR A 115 -18.21 5.98 -8.32
C THR A 115 -17.26 4.81 -8.04
N THR A 116 -15.94 4.99 -8.28
CA THR A 116 -14.96 3.91 -8.14
C THR A 116 -13.80 4.33 -7.27
N TRP A 117 -13.60 3.60 -6.17
CA TRP A 117 -12.46 3.76 -5.28
C TRP A 117 -11.51 2.58 -5.38
N TYR A 118 -10.27 2.84 -4.99
CA TYR A 118 -9.23 1.82 -4.79
C TYR A 118 -8.67 2.00 -3.39
N ALA A 119 -8.39 0.89 -2.72
CA ALA A 119 -7.87 0.94 -1.37
C ALA A 119 -6.74 -0.09 -1.18
N ASP A 120 -5.67 0.35 -0.51
CA ASP A 120 -4.49 -0.49 -0.27
C ASP A 120 -3.81 -0.11 1.05
N GLY A 121 -3.31 -1.12 1.77
CA GLY A 121 -2.54 -0.96 3.00
C GLY A 121 -1.04 -1.13 2.76
N THR A 122 -0.23 -0.11 3.06
CA THR A 122 1.23 -0.20 2.99
C THR A 122 1.86 -0.15 4.38
N PHE A 123 2.83 -1.04 4.63
CA PHE A 123 3.46 -1.20 5.95
C PHE A 123 4.84 -0.56 6.00
N ALA A 124 5.60 -0.64 4.90
CA ALA A 124 7.01 -0.24 4.87
C ALA A 124 7.26 1.25 5.10
N VAL A 125 6.27 2.09 4.87
CA VAL A 125 6.35 3.56 5.03
C VAL A 125 5.59 4.06 6.25
N ALA A 126 4.96 3.17 7.02
CA ALA A 126 4.24 3.55 8.22
C ALA A 126 5.20 4.13 9.27
N PRO A 127 4.84 5.24 9.94
CA PRO A 127 5.59 5.75 11.08
C PRO A 127 5.65 4.72 12.22
N GLN A 128 6.70 4.76 13.03
CA GLN A 128 7.01 3.75 14.06
C GLN A 128 5.84 3.44 15.02
N LEU A 129 4.95 4.38 15.30
CA LEU A 129 3.80 4.21 16.20
C LEU A 129 2.57 3.63 15.52
N PHE A 130 2.61 3.47 14.20
CA PHE A 130 1.50 2.95 13.41
C PHE A 130 1.92 1.66 12.69
N TYR A 131 0.96 0.79 12.49
CA TYR A 131 1.19 -0.48 11.81
C TYR A 131 1.18 -0.34 10.30
N GLN A 132 0.31 0.53 9.78
CA GLN A 132 0.17 0.75 8.34
C GLN A 132 -0.28 2.17 8.00
N VAL A 133 -0.01 2.56 6.76
CA VAL A 133 -0.67 3.65 6.06
C VAL A 133 -1.70 3.02 5.13
N TYR A 134 -2.99 3.28 5.37
CA TYR A 134 -4.07 2.83 4.51
C TYR A 134 -4.44 3.94 3.55
N ILE A 135 -4.34 3.67 2.25
CA ILE A 135 -4.50 4.67 1.20
C ILE A 135 -5.83 4.42 0.50
N ILE A 136 -6.65 5.47 0.37
CA ILE A 136 -7.84 5.45 -0.46
C ILE A 136 -7.59 6.35 -1.67
N MET A 137 -7.78 5.78 -2.85
CA MET A 137 -7.62 6.43 -4.15
C MET A 137 -8.95 6.45 -4.87
N ILE A 138 -9.16 7.43 -5.75
CA ILE A 138 -10.36 7.55 -6.58
C ILE A 138 -10.00 7.52 -8.06
N ARG A 139 -10.93 7.08 -8.89
CA ARG A 139 -10.85 7.24 -10.34
C ARG A 139 -11.40 8.60 -10.74
N LYS A 140 -10.59 9.40 -11.46
CA LYS A 140 -10.98 10.70 -12.00
C LYS A 140 -10.18 10.98 -13.27
N ASN A 141 -10.83 11.47 -14.34
CA ASN A 141 -10.19 11.86 -15.62
C ASN A 141 -9.24 10.77 -16.15
N ASP A 142 -9.71 9.51 -16.22
CA ASP A 142 -8.96 8.33 -16.66
C ASP A 142 -7.70 7.99 -15.83
N GLY A 143 -7.48 8.67 -14.72
CA GLY A 143 -6.41 8.41 -13.75
C GLY A 143 -6.92 7.86 -12.42
N VAL A 144 -6.00 7.32 -11.64
CA VAL A 144 -6.22 6.94 -10.25
C VAL A 144 -5.39 7.86 -9.36
N HIS A 145 -6.08 8.57 -8.47
CA HIS A 145 -5.46 9.60 -7.64
C HIS A 145 -5.61 9.25 -6.15
N PRO A 146 -4.52 9.23 -5.36
CA PRO A 146 -4.61 9.08 -3.92
C PRO A 146 -5.24 10.31 -3.30
N VAL A 147 -6.25 10.11 -2.46
CA VAL A 147 -7.01 11.18 -1.81
C VAL A 147 -6.82 11.18 -0.30
N LEU A 148 -6.90 10.00 0.32
CA LEU A 148 -6.77 9.86 1.77
C LEU A 148 -5.63 8.92 2.13
N TYR A 149 -4.95 9.25 3.23
CA TYR A 149 -3.89 8.48 3.85
C TYR A 149 -4.22 8.32 5.33
N ALA A 150 -4.68 7.15 5.75
CA ALA A 150 -5.02 6.88 7.13
C ALA A 150 -3.87 6.13 7.84
N LEU A 151 -3.40 6.68 8.95
CA LEU A 151 -2.46 6.01 9.83
C LEU A 151 -3.24 5.12 10.80
N LEU A 152 -3.02 3.81 10.73
CA LEU A 152 -3.72 2.80 11.53
C LEU A 152 -2.71 2.02 12.39
N GLN A 153 -3.07 1.73 13.65
CA GLN A 153 -2.20 1.00 14.58
C GLN A 153 -2.29 -0.52 14.43
N ASN A 154 -3.30 -1.01 13.77
CA ASN A 154 -3.52 -2.43 13.50
C ASN A 154 -4.36 -2.60 12.22
N LYS A 155 -4.75 -3.85 11.92
CA LYS A 155 -5.62 -4.21 10.81
C LYS A 155 -6.83 -5.03 11.24
N GLN A 156 -7.41 -4.64 12.35
CA GLN A 156 -8.62 -5.26 12.87
C GLN A 156 -9.86 -4.66 12.20
N TYR A 157 -10.90 -5.48 12.08
CA TYR A 157 -12.19 -5.05 11.53
C TYR A 157 -12.73 -3.79 12.23
N ALA A 158 -12.67 -3.73 13.56
CA ALA A 158 -13.14 -2.58 14.33
C ALA A 158 -12.39 -1.28 14.00
N THR A 159 -11.09 -1.38 13.72
CA THR A 159 -10.27 -0.23 13.32
C THR A 159 -10.67 0.28 11.93
N TYR A 160 -10.89 -0.63 10.98
CA TYR A 160 -11.40 -0.26 9.65
C TYR A 160 -12.80 0.35 9.71
N MET A 161 -13.72 -0.21 10.51
CA MET A 161 -15.06 0.36 10.71
C MET A 161 -15.00 1.79 11.23
N ARG A 162 -14.15 2.06 12.24
CA ARG A 162 -13.95 3.42 12.77
C ARG A 162 -13.36 4.37 11.72
N MET A 163 -12.36 3.91 10.98
CA MET A 163 -11.77 4.69 9.88
C MET A 163 -12.82 5.04 8.81
N PHE A 164 -13.62 4.07 8.36
CA PHE A 164 -14.66 4.33 7.36
C PHE A 164 -15.80 5.19 7.90
N ALA A 165 -16.13 5.10 9.19
CA ALA A 165 -17.08 6.04 9.82
C ALA A 165 -16.55 7.49 9.75
N MET A 166 -15.27 7.70 10.07
CA MET A 166 -14.62 9.01 9.93
C MET A 166 -14.60 9.50 8.47
N VAL A 167 -14.39 8.60 7.50
CA VAL A 167 -14.45 8.92 6.07
C VAL A 167 -15.86 9.32 5.67
N ASN A 168 -16.89 8.56 6.07
CA ASN A 168 -18.29 8.85 5.77
C ASN A 168 -18.75 10.22 6.29
N GLU A 169 -18.30 10.60 7.49
CA GLU A 169 -18.56 11.94 8.02
C GLU A 169 -17.98 13.05 7.13
N MET A 170 -16.76 12.86 6.61
CA MET A 170 -16.10 13.86 5.76
C MET A 170 -16.75 14.04 4.39
N ILE A 171 -17.39 13.00 3.86
CA ILE A 171 -18.03 13.00 2.53
C ILE A 171 -19.56 13.01 2.60
N ALA A 172 -20.14 13.41 3.75
CA ALA A 172 -21.58 13.47 3.98
C ALA A 172 -22.32 12.15 3.62
N ASN A 173 -21.73 11.01 3.94
CA ASN A 173 -22.22 9.66 3.63
C ASN A 173 -22.37 9.37 2.12
N ALA A 174 -21.76 10.16 1.26
CA ALA A 174 -21.64 9.81 -0.16
C ALA A 174 -20.64 8.66 -0.28
N GLY A 175 -21.02 7.56 -0.91
CA GLY A 175 -20.18 6.36 -1.04
C GLY A 175 -19.95 5.96 -2.49
N PRO A 176 -18.93 5.15 -2.77
CA PRO A 176 -18.67 4.63 -4.10
C PRO A 176 -19.65 3.49 -4.44
N ALA A 177 -19.85 3.25 -5.74
CA ALA A 177 -20.53 2.06 -6.22
C ALA A 177 -19.61 0.83 -6.22
N ILE A 178 -18.30 1.07 -6.45
CA ILE A 178 -17.28 0.01 -6.56
C ILE A 178 -16.06 0.39 -5.71
N ILE A 179 -15.55 -0.57 -4.92
CA ILE A 179 -14.24 -0.47 -4.26
C ILE A 179 -13.37 -1.65 -4.69
N ASN A 180 -12.20 -1.36 -5.26
CA ASN A 180 -11.18 -2.36 -5.55
C ASN A 180 -10.10 -2.31 -4.46
N CYS A 181 -9.84 -3.43 -3.79
CA CYS A 181 -8.86 -3.48 -2.70
C CYS A 181 -8.04 -4.77 -2.73
N ASP A 182 -7.10 -4.90 -1.79
CA ASP A 182 -6.42 -6.16 -1.54
C ASP A 182 -7.38 -7.20 -0.92
N PHE A 183 -6.88 -8.42 -0.71
CA PHE A 183 -7.67 -9.53 -0.16
C PHE A 183 -7.63 -9.58 1.38
N GLU A 184 -7.45 -8.45 2.05
CA GLU A 184 -7.50 -8.40 3.50
C GLU A 184 -8.96 -8.48 3.99
N ARG A 185 -9.32 -9.63 4.59
CA ARG A 185 -10.70 -9.93 4.98
C ARG A 185 -11.32 -8.88 5.89
N ALA A 186 -10.55 -8.35 6.86
CA ALA A 186 -11.05 -7.38 7.82
C ALA A 186 -11.46 -6.05 7.13
N ALA A 187 -10.59 -5.55 6.23
CA ALA A 187 -10.86 -4.33 5.45
C ALA A 187 -12.04 -4.54 4.50
N PHE A 188 -12.05 -5.68 3.78
CA PHE A 188 -13.11 -6.04 2.84
C PHE A 188 -14.49 -6.10 3.51
N THR A 189 -14.59 -6.74 4.68
CA THR A 189 -15.85 -6.83 5.43
C THR A 189 -16.27 -5.45 5.92
N ALA A 190 -15.34 -4.67 6.48
CA ALA A 190 -15.62 -3.33 6.96
C ALA A 190 -16.11 -2.38 5.84
N MET A 191 -15.58 -2.51 4.61
CA MET A 191 -16.08 -1.74 3.45
C MET A 191 -17.55 -2.04 3.16
N LYS A 192 -17.90 -3.33 3.09
CA LYS A 192 -19.28 -3.74 2.84
C LYS A 192 -20.25 -3.25 3.89
N ASP A 193 -19.84 -3.30 5.16
CA ASP A 193 -20.68 -2.88 6.27
C ASP A 193 -20.78 -1.34 6.37
N SER A 194 -19.76 -0.63 5.90
CA SER A 194 -19.72 0.84 5.94
C SER A 194 -20.39 1.52 4.73
N PHE A 195 -20.45 0.84 3.58
CA PHE A 195 -21.03 1.36 2.35
C PHE A 195 -22.11 0.41 1.81
N PRO A 196 -23.38 0.61 2.19
CA PRO A 196 -24.47 -0.20 1.69
C PRO A 196 -24.53 -0.17 0.15
N ASN A 197 -24.72 -1.33 -0.46
CA ASN A 197 -24.79 -1.52 -1.92
C ASN A 197 -23.44 -1.37 -2.68
N VAL A 198 -22.30 -1.24 -2.00
CA VAL A 198 -21.00 -1.22 -2.65
C VAL A 198 -20.65 -2.61 -3.21
N GLU A 199 -20.17 -2.64 -4.44
CA GLU A 199 -19.49 -3.81 -4.99
C GLU A 199 -18.00 -3.75 -4.59
N VAL A 200 -17.54 -4.71 -3.76
CA VAL A 200 -16.13 -4.79 -3.37
C VAL A 200 -15.43 -5.86 -4.20
N GLY A 201 -14.47 -5.46 -5.00
CA GLY A 201 -13.65 -6.31 -5.86
C GLY A 201 -12.22 -6.48 -5.33
N GLY A 202 -11.60 -7.62 -5.66
CA GLY A 202 -10.20 -7.88 -5.36
C GLY A 202 -9.26 -7.28 -6.43
N CYS A 203 -8.02 -7.00 -6.06
CA CYS A 203 -6.99 -6.52 -6.98
C CYS A 203 -6.27 -7.68 -7.67
N LEU A 204 -6.26 -7.70 -9.00
CA LEU A 204 -5.56 -8.72 -9.80
C LEU A 204 -4.06 -8.80 -9.48
N PHE A 205 -3.42 -7.67 -9.24
CA PHE A 205 -1.99 -7.63 -8.87
C PHE A 205 -1.74 -8.39 -7.57
N HIS A 206 -2.54 -8.13 -6.52
CA HIS A 206 -2.42 -8.82 -5.23
C HIS A 206 -2.74 -10.31 -5.36
N LEU A 207 -3.73 -10.69 -6.18
CA LEU A 207 -3.99 -12.09 -6.50
C LEU A 207 -2.76 -12.76 -7.09
N SER A 208 -2.19 -12.18 -8.14
CA SER A 208 -1.01 -12.72 -8.82
C SER A 208 0.19 -12.84 -7.87
N GLN A 209 0.44 -11.84 -7.04
CA GLN A 209 1.51 -11.88 -6.03
C GLN A 209 1.25 -12.96 -4.97
N ASN A 210 0.00 -13.15 -4.54
CA ASN A 210 -0.34 -14.19 -3.59
C ASN A 210 -0.12 -15.59 -4.17
N VAL A 211 -0.48 -15.84 -5.44
CA VAL A 211 -0.19 -17.10 -6.14
C VAL A 211 1.32 -17.37 -6.16
N LEU A 212 2.13 -16.40 -6.56
CA LEU A 212 3.59 -16.55 -6.58
C LEU A 212 4.17 -16.77 -5.19
N LYS A 213 3.66 -16.10 -4.17
CA LYS A 213 4.07 -16.27 -2.77
C LYS A 213 3.76 -17.68 -2.28
N GLN A 214 2.58 -18.23 -2.61
CA GLN A 214 2.22 -19.61 -2.26
C GLN A 214 3.12 -20.62 -2.98
N LEU A 215 3.38 -20.45 -4.28
CA LEU A 215 4.31 -21.29 -5.01
C LEU A 215 5.71 -21.29 -4.39
N SER A 216 6.18 -20.12 -3.93
CA SER A 216 7.44 -19.99 -3.21
C SER A 216 7.42 -20.72 -1.87
N GLY A 217 6.34 -20.58 -1.09
CA GLY A 217 6.15 -21.24 0.19
C GLY A 217 6.16 -22.77 0.10
N PHE A 218 5.65 -23.32 -1.01
CA PHE A 218 5.68 -24.76 -1.31
C PHE A 218 6.98 -25.23 -1.99
N GLY A 219 7.98 -24.36 -2.19
CA GLY A 219 9.23 -24.74 -2.87
C GLY A 219 9.09 -24.97 -4.38
N LEU A 220 7.96 -24.56 -4.99
CA LEU A 220 7.63 -24.83 -6.39
C LEU A 220 8.15 -23.77 -7.37
N MET A 221 8.86 -22.76 -6.91
CA MET A 221 9.36 -21.68 -7.77
C MET A 221 10.38 -22.15 -8.82
N CYS A 222 11.18 -23.18 -8.51
CA CYS A 222 12.08 -23.77 -9.49
C CYS A 222 11.28 -24.41 -10.64
N LEU A 223 10.27 -25.21 -10.29
CA LEU A 223 9.38 -25.87 -11.26
C LEU A 223 8.60 -24.82 -12.09
N TYR A 224 8.10 -23.76 -11.43
CA TYR A 224 7.42 -22.66 -12.12
C TYR A 224 8.31 -21.96 -13.17
N LYS A 225 9.63 -21.86 -12.93
CA LYS A 225 10.57 -21.22 -13.84
C LYS A 225 11.08 -22.15 -14.94
N SER A 226 11.14 -23.47 -14.70
CA SER A 226 11.76 -24.44 -15.61
C SER A 226 10.77 -25.26 -16.42
N ASN A 227 9.49 -25.33 -16.00
CA ASN A 227 8.47 -26.12 -16.69
C ASN A 227 7.33 -25.23 -17.22
N PRO A 228 7.25 -25.05 -18.56
CA PRO A 228 6.22 -24.19 -19.18
C PRO A 228 4.78 -24.63 -18.89
N ASP A 229 4.52 -25.95 -18.87
CA ASP A 229 3.18 -26.48 -18.62
C ASP A 229 2.75 -26.19 -17.17
N PHE A 230 3.65 -26.39 -16.20
CA PHE A 230 3.39 -26.03 -14.82
C PHE A 230 3.13 -24.52 -14.65
N ALA A 231 3.95 -23.69 -15.31
CA ALA A 231 3.78 -22.23 -15.28
C ALA A 231 2.43 -21.80 -15.87
N LEU A 232 2.00 -22.45 -16.96
CA LEU A 232 0.69 -22.21 -17.58
C LEU A 232 -0.43 -22.53 -16.61
N HIS A 233 -0.42 -23.70 -15.97
CA HIS A 233 -1.45 -24.10 -15.00
C HIS A 233 -1.49 -23.15 -13.78
N ALA A 234 -0.34 -22.71 -13.29
CA ALA A 234 -0.28 -21.73 -12.21
C ALA A 234 -0.92 -20.38 -12.62
N LYS A 235 -0.70 -19.93 -13.86
CA LYS A 235 -1.30 -18.71 -14.40
C LYS A 235 -2.81 -18.85 -14.62
N MET A 236 -3.33 -20.06 -14.89
CA MET A 236 -4.76 -20.29 -15.01
C MET A 236 -5.51 -19.93 -13.72
N ILE A 237 -4.90 -20.09 -12.54
CA ILE A 237 -5.47 -19.65 -11.27
C ILE A 237 -5.72 -18.14 -11.30
N THR A 238 -4.75 -17.37 -11.77
CA THR A 238 -4.90 -15.92 -11.90
C THR A 238 -5.94 -15.55 -12.97
N ALA A 239 -6.06 -16.35 -14.03
CA ALA A 239 -7.05 -16.13 -15.08
C ALA A 239 -8.50 -16.31 -14.62
N LEU A 240 -8.74 -17.04 -13.52
CA LEU A 240 -10.08 -17.15 -12.90
C LEU A 240 -10.64 -15.79 -12.46
N PHE A 241 -9.79 -14.78 -12.25
CA PHE A 241 -10.22 -13.41 -11.96
C PHE A 241 -11.14 -12.82 -13.04
N PHE A 242 -10.97 -13.24 -14.28
CA PHE A 242 -11.74 -12.77 -15.43
C PHE A 242 -12.99 -13.61 -15.73
N VAL A 243 -13.20 -14.70 -14.98
CA VAL A 243 -14.36 -15.59 -15.17
C VAL A 243 -15.55 -15.02 -14.41
N PRO A 244 -16.74 -14.92 -15.04
CA PRO A 244 -17.98 -14.59 -14.34
C PRO A 244 -18.22 -15.54 -13.16
N VAL A 245 -18.76 -15.00 -12.05
CA VAL A 245 -18.96 -15.78 -10.81
C VAL A 245 -19.80 -17.03 -11.02
N ASP A 246 -20.83 -16.94 -11.90
CA ASP A 246 -21.73 -18.04 -12.19
C ASP A 246 -21.09 -19.17 -13.01
N ASP A 247 -20.02 -18.86 -13.75
CA ASP A 247 -19.26 -19.83 -14.54
C ASP A 247 -18.09 -20.45 -13.78
N LEU A 248 -17.76 -19.97 -12.56
CA LEU A 248 -16.56 -20.42 -11.81
C LEU A 248 -16.60 -21.93 -11.55
N ASP A 249 -17.74 -22.49 -11.10
CA ASP A 249 -17.85 -23.92 -10.78
C ASP A 249 -17.60 -24.79 -12.02
N ARG A 250 -18.03 -24.33 -13.21
CA ARG A 250 -17.81 -25.00 -14.50
C ARG A 250 -16.34 -24.96 -14.91
N VAL A 251 -15.68 -23.82 -14.75
CA VAL A 251 -14.27 -23.64 -15.11
C VAL A 251 -13.37 -24.38 -14.11
N GLU A 252 -13.70 -24.41 -12.82
CA GLU A 252 -12.98 -25.18 -11.81
C GLU A 252 -12.92 -26.67 -12.17
N SER A 253 -14.02 -27.26 -12.63
CA SER A 253 -14.05 -28.65 -13.08
C SER A 253 -13.14 -28.94 -14.26
N LEU A 254 -12.96 -27.97 -15.17
CA LEU A 254 -12.06 -28.06 -16.32
C LEU A 254 -10.57 -27.93 -15.92
N VAL A 255 -10.28 -27.15 -14.89
CA VAL A 255 -8.91 -26.96 -14.38
C VAL A 255 -8.48 -28.15 -13.52
N SER A 256 -9.40 -28.72 -12.73
CA SER A 256 -9.13 -29.85 -11.81
C SER A 256 -8.80 -31.18 -12.52
N ASN A 257 -9.18 -31.33 -13.78
CA ASN A 257 -8.92 -32.54 -14.57
C ASN A 257 -7.54 -32.56 -15.26
N LYS A 258 -6.62 -31.65 -14.94
CA LYS A 258 -5.30 -31.52 -15.55
C LYS A 258 -4.19 -32.14 -14.67
N LYS A 259 -3.11 -32.59 -15.28
CA LYS A 259 -1.96 -33.34 -14.72
C LYS A 259 -1.33 -32.71 -13.45
N TYR A 260 -1.56 -31.44 -13.19
CA TYR A 260 -1.15 -30.73 -11.98
C TYR A 260 -2.41 -30.24 -11.27
N LEU A 261 -2.86 -31.01 -10.26
CA LEU A 261 -4.01 -30.66 -9.44
C LEU A 261 -3.68 -29.47 -8.55
N PHE A 262 -4.15 -28.29 -8.89
CA PHE A 262 -4.23 -27.17 -7.97
C PHE A 262 -5.64 -27.15 -7.39
N PHE A 263 -5.83 -27.65 -6.17
CA PHE A 263 -7.10 -27.52 -5.47
C PHE A 263 -7.25 -26.08 -4.95
N VAL A 264 -8.14 -25.33 -5.57
CA VAL A 264 -8.69 -24.11 -4.98
C VAL A 264 -9.84 -24.55 -4.11
N GLY A 265 -9.59 -24.86 -2.84
CA GLY A 265 -10.62 -25.27 -1.90
C GLY A 265 -11.54 -24.13 -1.55
N CYS A 266 -12.77 -24.18 -2.06
CA CYS A 266 -13.85 -23.29 -1.66
C CYS A 266 -14.85 -24.04 -0.76
N ARG A 267 -15.04 -23.59 0.50
CA ARG A 267 -16.14 -24.06 1.35
C ARG A 267 -17.17 -22.95 1.54
N SER A 268 -18.36 -23.20 1.01
CA SER A 268 -19.68 -22.63 1.28
C SER A 268 -20.35 -21.66 0.29
N ARG A 269 -21.66 -21.87 0.09
CA ARG A 269 -22.50 -21.43 -1.04
C ARG A 269 -23.02 -19.98 -1.02
N HIS A 270 -22.71 -19.12 -0.04
CA HIS A 270 -23.36 -17.80 0.08
C HIS A 270 -22.47 -16.56 -0.14
N GLU A 271 -21.16 -16.74 -0.43
CA GLU A 271 -20.24 -15.63 -0.70
C GLU A 271 -19.27 -15.99 -1.84
N LYS A 272 -19.78 -16.33 -3.00
CA LYS A 272 -18.97 -16.89 -4.10
C LYS A 272 -17.71 -16.07 -4.45
N ARG A 273 -17.78 -14.75 -4.53
CA ARG A 273 -16.58 -13.93 -4.86
C ARG A 273 -15.53 -13.85 -3.75
N LEU A 274 -15.95 -13.81 -2.47
CA LEU A 274 -15.01 -13.76 -1.33
C LEU A 274 -14.33 -15.09 -1.03
N LYS A 275 -14.98 -16.22 -1.35
CA LYS A 275 -14.50 -17.56 -1.03
C LYS A 275 -13.46 -18.09 -1.99
N TYR A 276 -13.52 -17.67 -3.25
CA TYR A 276 -12.49 -17.99 -4.24
C TYR A 276 -11.15 -17.29 -3.96
N PHE A 277 -11.12 -16.25 -3.12
CA PHE A 277 -9.91 -15.52 -2.79
C PHE A 277 -9.26 -15.89 -1.45
N GLY A 278 -9.88 -16.76 -0.66
CA GLY A 278 -9.25 -17.44 0.47
C GLY A 278 -8.49 -18.69 0.02
N PHE A 279 -7.47 -18.54 -0.81
CA PHE A 279 -6.73 -19.65 -1.40
C PHE A 279 -6.05 -20.51 -0.35
N TYR A 280 -6.53 -21.74 -0.17
CA TYR A 280 -5.71 -22.87 0.25
C TYR A 280 -5.26 -23.62 -1.00
N LEU A 281 -4.04 -23.39 -1.43
CA LEU A 281 -3.39 -24.22 -2.44
C LEU A 281 -3.05 -25.57 -1.78
N HIS A 282 -3.88 -26.60 -1.97
CA HIS A 282 -3.49 -27.96 -1.70
C HIS A 282 -2.83 -28.54 -2.95
N VAL A 283 -1.51 -28.67 -2.92
CA VAL A 283 -0.76 -29.43 -3.93
C VAL A 283 -0.81 -30.90 -3.55
N TYR A 284 -1.60 -31.69 -4.23
CA TYR A 284 -1.51 -33.14 -4.18
C TYR A 284 -0.38 -33.57 -5.13
N ASN A 285 0.77 -33.91 -4.58
CA ASN A 285 1.80 -34.64 -5.30
C ASN A 285 1.38 -36.11 -5.29
N ASP A 286 0.85 -36.60 -6.41
CA ASP A 286 0.75 -38.05 -6.63
C ASP A 286 2.15 -38.59 -6.93
N HIS A 287 2.87 -38.96 -5.86
CA HIS A 287 4.15 -39.67 -5.94
C HIS A 287 3.96 -41.13 -6.29
N ARG A 288 3.14 -41.48 -7.28
CA ARG A 288 3.13 -42.79 -7.86
C ARG A 288 3.56 -42.73 -9.35
N GLY A 289 4.86 -42.90 -9.55
CA GLY A 289 5.44 -43.24 -10.83
C GLY A 289 6.32 -42.18 -11.47
N LEU A 290 7.56 -42.13 -11.05
CA LEU A 290 8.78 -42.04 -11.87
C LEU A 290 9.86 -42.79 -11.14
#